data_8c8dd307b65865ae5dbb9760b4b79206
#
_entry.id   8c8dd307b65865ae5dbb9760b4b79206
#
_cell.length_a   1.000
_cell.length_b   1.000
_cell.length_c   1.000
_cell.angle_alpha   90.00
_cell.angle_beta   90.00
_cell.angle_gamma   90.00
#
_symmetry.space_group_name_H-M   'P 1'
#
loop_
_entity.id
_entity.type
_entity.pdbx_description
1 polymer ?
#
loop_
_entity_poly.entity_id
_entity_poly.type
_entity_poly.pdbx_seq_one_letter_code
_entity_poly.pdbx_strand_id
1 'polypeptide(L)'
;GLTFMEYQKVDRVLYPTVITEDENSLPSLLSVSFREGFLHTEGGVSHIEVMIEDIDTDVISVTADLSSIGLGMVTLSDSGLLGDMTISDDVWTCIIFHEGLEFGQFTVPVIINDYWTQVTDYGEITVENLPPRANLIILSDQSAYRGQTLGISVDSVDGHGVDSVSVDLLSVGGELYNLSYSESTGFWSGEFTIPYTIPPGERIIPIRMSDTQGAEIFSNNLVEMPVLEIINEFPTLISLEIWKEGT
;
A
#
# COMPACT_ATOMS: atom_id res chain seq x y z
N GLY A 1 42.22 -18.01 23.56
CA GLY A 1 40.88 -17.49 23.67
C GLY A 1 40.90 -16.13 24.36
N LEU A 2 40.07 -15.22 23.89
CA LEU A 2 39.82 -13.98 24.60
C LEU A 2 38.77 -14.23 25.68
N THR A 3 38.98 -13.67 26.85
CA THR A 3 38.13 -13.89 28.03
C THR A 3 37.41 -12.61 28.37
N PHE A 4 36.08 -12.63 28.41
CA PHE A 4 35.28 -11.54 28.90
C PHE A 4 35.00 -11.63 30.37
N MET A 5 34.90 -10.51 31.05
CA MET A 5 34.52 -10.45 32.46
C MET A 5 33.12 -9.88 32.61
N GLU A 6 32.17 -10.70 32.93
CA GLU A 6 30.86 -10.31 33.43
C GLU A 6 30.85 -10.24 34.95
N TYR A 7 30.04 -9.37 35.56
CA TYR A 7 29.99 -9.23 37.02
C TYR A 7 28.64 -9.71 37.55
N GLN A 8 28.63 -10.83 38.22
CA GLN A 8 27.48 -11.30 39.00
C GLN A 8 27.51 -10.73 40.42
N LYS A 9 26.34 -10.30 40.92
CA LYS A 9 26.17 -9.78 42.28
C LYS A 9 25.71 -10.88 43.19
N VAL A 10 26.62 -11.34 44.07
CA VAL A 10 26.32 -12.24 45.16
C VAL A 10 26.65 -11.53 46.47
N ASP A 11 25.71 -11.41 47.40
CA ASP A 11 25.85 -10.79 48.71
C ASP A 11 26.56 -9.43 48.76
N ARG A 12 26.22 -8.52 47.81
CA ARG A 12 26.82 -7.17 47.61
C ARG A 12 28.28 -7.17 47.12
N VAL A 13 28.84 -8.27 46.75
CA VAL A 13 30.15 -8.35 46.08
C VAL A 13 29.90 -8.74 44.62
N LEU A 14 30.44 -7.93 43.70
CA LEU A 14 30.46 -8.26 42.27
C LEU A 14 31.66 -9.19 42.00
N TYR A 15 31.38 -10.39 41.55
CA TYR A 15 32.40 -11.31 41.03
C TYR A 15 32.38 -11.26 39.51
N PRO A 16 33.52 -11.13 38.84
CA PRO A 16 33.60 -11.27 37.41
C PRO A 16 33.26 -12.72 37.03
N THR A 17 32.25 -12.91 36.23
CA THR A 17 32.01 -14.17 35.50
C THR A 17 32.80 -14.10 34.21
N VAL A 18 33.60 -15.12 33.97
CA VAL A 18 34.36 -15.24 32.74
C VAL A 18 33.58 -16.17 31.84
N ILE A 19 32.97 -15.61 30.80
CA ILE A 19 32.38 -16.41 29.72
C ILE A 19 33.50 -16.81 28.79
N THR A 20 33.61 -18.09 28.50
CA THR A 20 34.63 -18.65 27.60
C THR A 20 33.94 -19.02 26.27
N GLU A 21 34.71 -19.10 25.19
CA GLU A 21 34.23 -19.52 23.86
C GLU A 21 33.47 -20.85 23.90
N ASP A 22 33.84 -21.75 24.82
CA ASP A 22 33.21 -23.07 25.01
C ASP A 22 31.81 -22.99 25.67
N GLU A 23 31.46 -21.86 26.28
CA GLU A 23 30.18 -21.60 26.97
C GLU A 23 29.22 -20.71 26.13
N ASN A 24 29.68 -20.28 24.96
CA ASN A 24 28.88 -19.44 24.06
C ASN A 24 27.70 -20.22 23.48
N SER A 25 26.52 -19.63 23.55
CA SER A 25 25.32 -20.11 22.86
C SER A 25 25.18 -19.37 21.51
N LEU A 26 24.78 -20.08 20.47
CA LEU A 26 24.59 -19.43 19.19
C LEU A 26 23.29 -18.63 19.20
N PRO A 27 23.28 -17.38 18.72
CA PRO A 27 22.06 -16.63 18.53
C PRO A 27 21.19 -17.26 17.46
N SER A 28 19.89 -17.10 17.58
CA SER A 28 18.90 -17.61 16.63
C SER A 28 17.94 -16.53 16.16
N LEU A 29 17.56 -16.60 14.88
CA LEU A 29 16.55 -15.73 14.30
C LEU A 29 15.16 -16.24 14.67
N LEU A 30 14.33 -15.40 15.30
CA LEU A 30 12.94 -15.71 15.59
C LEU A 30 11.99 -15.22 14.49
N SER A 31 12.19 -13.98 14.01
CA SER A 31 11.35 -13.42 12.94
C SER A 31 12.03 -12.26 12.23
N VAL A 32 11.58 -12.05 10.98
CA VAL A 32 11.79 -10.81 10.22
C VAL A 32 10.40 -10.26 9.87
N SER A 33 10.17 -9.00 10.16
CA SER A 33 8.86 -8.37 9.94
C SER A 33 9.02 -6.89 9.61
N PHE A 34 7.92 -6.27 9.21
CA PHE A 34 7.82 -4.82 9.11
C PHE A 34 6.79 -4.34 10.13
N ARG A 35 7.13 -3.25 10.84
CA ARG A 35 6.24 -2.64 11.84
C ARG A 35 4.88 -2.27 11.26
N GLU A 36 4.85 -1.86 10.02
CA GLU A 36 3.67 -1.50 9.26
C GLU A 36 2.85 -2.74 8.81
N GLY A 37 3.36 -3.96 9.09
CA GLY A 37 2.76 -5.23 8.74
C GLY A 37 3.27 -5.82 7.43
N PHE A 38 3.51 -4.98 6.41
CA PHE A 38 4.01 -5.40 5.09
C PHE A 38 4.74 -4.24 4.39
N LEU A 39 5.57 -4.59 3.41
CA LEU A 39 6.04 -3.65 2.41
C LEU A 39 5.05 -3.59 1.24
N HIS A 40 5.05 -2.48 0.54
CA HIS A 40 4.27 -2.34 -0.68
C HIS A 40 5.09 -1.72 -1.81
N THR A 41 4.61 -1.90 -3.02
CA THR A 41 5.29 -1.51 -4.24
C THR A 41 5.35 0.00 -4.48
N GLU A 42 4.41 0.75 -3.90
CA GLU A 42 4.25 2.20 -4.15
C GLU A 42 5.34 3.09 -3.53
N GLY A 43 6.21 2.51 -2.73
CA GLY A 43 7.24 3.27 -2.06
C GLY A 43 6.80 3.92 -0.75
N GLY A 44 7.80 4.30 0.04
CA GLY A 44 7.55 4.91 1.35
C GLY A 44 8.71 4.77 2.31
N VAL A 45 8.35 4.86 3.58
CA VAL A 45 9.24 4.64 4.71
C VAL A 45 8.69 3.50 5.54
N SER A 46 9.49 2.48 5.77
CA SER A 46 9.12 1.32 6.58
C SER A 46 10.20 1.00 7.62
N HIS A 47 9.81 0.27 8.65
CA HIS A 47 10.72 -0.18 9.70
C HIS A 47 10.84 -1.69 9.61
N ILE A 48 12.03 -2.18 9.23
CA ILE A 48 12.32 -3.61 9.33
C ILE A 48 12.64 -3.93 10.78
N GLU A 49 12.03 -4.98 11.31
CA GLU A 49 12.22 -5.51 12.65
C GLU A 49 12.69 -6.96 12.57
N VAL A 50 13.82 -7.23 13.19
CA VAL A 50 14.41 -8.55 13.29
C VAL A 50 14.44 -8.93 14.77
N MET A 51 13.67 -9.95 15.14
CA MET A 51 13.66 -10.49 16.49
C MET A 51 14.62 -11.67 16.57
N ILE A 52 15.49 -11.63 17.54
CA ILE A 52 16.47 -12.67 17.79
C ILE A 52 16.32 -13.24 19.21
N GLU A 53 16.86 -14.40 19.44
CA GLU A 53 17.05 -14.99 20.76
C GLU A 53 18.51 -15.36 20.94
N ASP A 54 19.10 -14.85 22.01
CA ASP A 54 20.47 -15.16 22.43
C ASP A 54 20.53 -15.30 23.94
N ILE A 55 20.92 -16.51 24.42
CA ILE A 55 20.90 -16.83 25.84
C ILE A 55 21.98 -16.03 26.60
N ASP A 56 23.09 -15.76 25.94
CA ASP A 56 24.26 -15.11 26.57
C ASP A 56 24.17 -13.59 26.47
N THR A 57 23.24 -13.08 25.65
CA THR A 57 22.98 -11.64 25.43
C THR A 57 24.22 -10.86 24.98
N ASP A 58 25.07 -11.49 24.16
CA ASP A 58 26.31 -10.90 23.69
C ASP A 58 26.34 -10.57 22.19
N VAL A 59 25.16 -10.48 21.54
CA VAL A 59 25.03 -10.04 20.15
C VAL A 59 25.51 -8.61 19.99
N ILE A 60 26.46 -8.43 19.06
CA ILE A 60 27.10 -7.14 18.80
C ILE A 60 26.61 -6.44 17.53
N SER A 61 26.06 -7.19 16.58
CA SER A 61 25.49 -6.60 15.37
C SER A 61 24.55 -7.54 14.66
N VAL A 62 23.50 -6.95 14.05
CA VAL A 62 22.55 -7.64 13.18
C VAL A 62 22.46 -6.88 11.85
N THR A 63 22.55 -7.62 10.75
CA THR A 63 22.46 -7.08 9.39
C THR A 63 21.49 -7.93 8.57
N ALA A 64 20.57 -7.30 7.86
CA ALA A 64 19.66 -7.96 6.91
C ALA A 64 20.09 -7.67 5.48
N ASP A 65 20.11 -8.69 4.63
CA ASP A 65 20.36 -8.53 3.19
C ASP A 65 19.05 -8.44 2.43
N LEU A 66 18.66 -7.20 2.08
CA LEU A 66 17.46 -6.88 1.30
C LEU A 66 17.75 -6.77 -0.20
N SER A 67 18.87 -7.32 -0.67
CA SER A 67 19.25 -7.25 -2.10
C SER A 67 18.23 -7.93 -3.01
N SER A 68 17.50 -8.93 -2.50
CA SER A 68 16.44 -9.62 -3.25
C SER A 68 15.28 -8.70 -3.63
N ILE A 69 15.09 -7.60 -2.91
CA ILE A 69 14.10 -6.56 -3.20
C ILE A 69 14.75 -5.22 -3.65
N GLY A 70 16.04 -5.24 -3.94
CA GLY A 70 16.76 -4.07 -4.50
C GLY A 70 17.27 -3.05 -3.48
N LEU A 71 17.12 -3.30 -2.17
CA LEU A 71 17.51 -2.34 -1.12
C LEU A 71 18.93 -2.56 -0.54
N GLY A 72 19.58 -3.69 -0.91
CA GLY A 72 20.91 -4.01 -0.43
C GLY A 72 20.97 -4.42 1.05
N MET A 73 22.17 -4.34 1.63
CA MET A 73 22.40 -4.70 3.04
C MET A 73 22.06 -3.52 3.95
N VAL A 74 21.32 -3.79 5.03
CA VAL A 74 20.97 -2.82 6.07
C VAL A 74 21.45 -3.30 7.43
N THR A 75 22.05 -2.39 8.20
CA THR A 75 22.45 -2.66 9.59
C THR A 75 21.33 -2.22 10.51
N LEU A 76 20.95 -3.10 11.44
CA LEU A 76 19.91 -2.85 12.41
C LEU A 76 20.48 -2.41 13.75
N SER A 77 19.66 -1.83 14.58
CA SER A 77 20.01 -1.31 15.90
C SER A 77 19.00 -1.77 16.95
N ASP A 78 19.49 -2.13 18.14
CA ASP A 78 18.73 -2.39 19.36
C ASP A 78 19.16 -1.39 20.45
N SER A 79 19.16 -0.09 20.11
CA SER A 79 19.68 0.97 20.97
C SER A 79 18.64 2.00 21.40
N GLY A 80 17.35 1.80 21.07
CA GLY A 80 16.30 2.78 21.26
C GLY A 80 16.43 3.99 20.31
N LEU A 81 17.19 3.85 19.19
CA LEU A 81 17.47 4.89 18.20
C LEU A 81 17.28 4.34 16.79
N LEU A 82 17.26 5.23 15.78
CA LEU A 82 17.19 4.87 14.36
C LEU A 82 15.97 4.01 13.97
N GLY A 83 14.85 4.29 14.62
CA GLY A 83 13.60 3.55 14.38
C GLY A 83 13.30 2.48 15.43
N ASP A 84 14.31 2.06 16.17
CA ASP A 84 14.11 1.24 17.35
C ASP A 84 13.41 2.04 18.47
N MET A 85 12.44 1.41 19.15
CA MET A 85 11.61 2.08 20.16
C MET A 85 12.05 1.74 21.59
N THR A 86 12.71 0.60 21.78
CA THR A 86 13.03 0.10 23.11
C THR A 86 14.47 -0.45 23.10
N ILE A 87 15.30 0.08 23.95
CA ILE A 87 16.69 -0.38 24.06
C ILE A 87 16.76 -1.79 24.67
N SER A 88 17.54 -2.66 24.07
CA SER A 88 17.89 -4.00 24.58
C SER A 88 16.65 -4.88 24.84
N ASP A 89 15.74 -4.94 23.85
CA ASP A 89 14.55 -5.80 23.88
C ASP A 89 14.64 -6.97 22.88
N ASP A 90 15.83 -7.19 22.31
CA ASP A 90 16.14 -8.21 21.30
C ASP A 90 15.38 -8.02 19.96
N VAL A 91 14.78 -6.85 19.75
CA VAL A 91 14.16 -6.42 18.48
C VAL A 91 15.05 -5.40 17.79
N TRP A 92 15.81 -5.87 16.84
CA TRP A 92 16.72 -5.05 16.05
C TRP A 92 15.98 -4.38 14.91
N THR A 93 16.07 -3.04 14.82
CA THR A 93 15.28 -2.24 13.89
C THR A 93 16.15 -1.37 12.99
N CYS A 94 15.70 -1.15 11.76
CA CYS A 94 16.24 -0.13 10.83
C CYS A 94 15.12 0.53 10.06
N ILE A 95 15.26 1.84 9.81
CA ILE A 95 14.38 2.58 8.90
C ILE A 95 14.88 2.36 7.47
N ILE A 96 13.98 1.95 6.58
CA ILE A 96 14.26 1.79 5.16
C ILE A 96 13.38 2.73 4.33
N PHE A 97 13.96 3.26 3.26
CA PHE A 97 13.27 4.02 2.24
C PHE A 97 13.22 3.17 0.99
N HIS A 98 12.04 3.03 0.42
CA HIS A 98 11.84 2.17 -0.75
C HIS A 98 10.93 2.84 -1.77
N GLU A 99 11.09 2.44 -3.03
CA GLU A 99 10.28 2.89 -4.16
C GLU A 99 10.36 1.83 -5.27
N GLY A 100 9.23 1.51 -5.89
CA GLY A 100 9.18 0.63 -7.06
C GLY A 100 9.68 -0.79 -6.81
N LEU A 101 9.38 -1.36 -5.64
CA LEU A 101 9.74 -2.73 -5.31
C LEU A 101 8.93 -3.72 -6.17
N GLU A 102 9.56 -4.85 -6.54
CA GLU A 102 8.83 -5.98 -7.09
C GLU A 102 7.95 -6.63 -6.02
N PHE A 103 6.71 -6.97 -6.34
CA PHE A 103 5.82 -7.65 -5.40
C PHE A 103 6.08 -9.15 -5.34
N GLY A 104 5.79 -9.76 -4.21
CA GLY A 104 5.96 -11.18 -4.00
C GLY A 104 6.48 -11.55 -2.62
N GLN A 105 6.86 -12.81 -2.47
CA GLN A 105 7.54 -13.33 -1.29
C GLN A 105 9.03 -13.42 -1.53
N PHE A 106 9.83 -12.96 -0.57
CA PHE A 106 11.27 -12.90 -0.66
C PHE A 106 11.92 -13.46 0.60
N THR A 107 13.00 -14.19 0.40
CA THR A 107 13.85 -14.67 1.50
C THR A 107 14.90 -13.59 1.81
N VAL A 108 15.03 -13.26 3.08
CA VAL A 108 15.98 -12.28 3.61
C VAL A 108 17.03 -12.99 4.45
N PRO A 109 18.29 -13.06 3.99
CA PRO A 109 19.39 -13.49 4.85
C PRO A 109 19.61 -12.46 5.96
N VAL A 110 19.69 -12.95 7.21
CA VAL A 110 20.02 -12.17 8.41
C VAL A 110 21.34 -12.68 8.94
N ILE A 111 22.30 -11.77 9.06
CA ILE A 111 23.62 -12.05 9.59
C ILE A 111 23.66 -11.52 11.03
N ILE A 112 23.81 -12.40 11.98
CA ILE A 112 23.88 -12.10 13.41
C ILE A 112 25.31 -12.37 13.86
N ASN A 113 25.96 -11.38 14.41
CA ASN A 113 27.27 -11.53 15.02
C ASN A 113 27.14 -11.36 16.53
N ASP A 114 27.53 -12.38 17.27
CA ASP A 114 27.83 -12.26 18.66
C ASP A 114 29.35 -11.98 18.87
N TYR A 115 29.79 -12.08 20.10
CA TYR A 115 31.18 -11.80 20.42
C TYR A 115 32.16 -12.86 19.87
N TRP A 116 31.69 -14.09 19.65
CA TRP A 116 32.49 -15.26 19.32
C TRP A 116 32.21 -15.82 17.93
N THR A 117 31.00 -15.67 17.46
CA THR A 117 30.52 -16.36 16.27
C THR A 117 29.74 -15.42 15.31
N GLN A 118 29.56 -15.93 14.12
CA GLN A 118 28.64 -15.35 13.13
C GLN A 118 27.67 -16.43 12.68
N VAL A 119 26.40 -16.12 12.77
CA VAL A 119 25.31 -16.96 12.26
C VAL A 119 24.65 -16.25 11.08
N THR A 120 24.28 -17.02 10.07
CA THR A 120 23.39 -16.53 8.99
C THR A 120 22.14 -17.39 9.02
N ASP A 121 21.00 -16.75 9.21
CA ASP A 121 19.70 -17.38 9.17
C ASP A 121 18.80 -16.66 8.17
N TYR A 122 17.62 -17.19 7.88
CA TYR A 122 16.77 -16.73 6.78
C TYR A 122 15.37 -16.44 7.27
N GLY A 123 14.91 -15.20 7.06
CA GLY A 123 13.53 -14.79 7.25
C GLY A 123 12.79 -14.70 5.92
N GLU A 124 11.49 -14.67 6.00
CA GLU A 124 10.63 -14.42 4.83
C GLU A 124 9.87 -13.12 5.00
N ILE A 125 9.80 -12.35 3.94
CA ILE A 125 9.02 -11.11 3.87
C ILE A 125 8.08 -11.13 2.67
N THR A 126 7.02 -10.34 2.74
CA THR A 126 6.09 -10.13 1.64
C THR A 126 6.10 -8.66 1.23
N VAL A 127 6.20 -8.42 -0.06
CA VAL A 127 5.95 -7.11 -0.68
C VAL A 127 4.59 -7.21 -1.39
N GLU A 128 3.65 -6.38 -0.98
CA GLU A 128 2.29 -6.39 -1.53
C GLU A 128 2.16 -5.42 -2.71
N ASN A 129 1.44 -5.83 -3.73
CA ASN A 129 1.00 -4.95 -4.80
C ASN A 129 -0.30 -4.27 -4.36
N LEU A 130 -0.25 -2.96 -4.16
CA LEU A 130 -1.45 -2.19 -3.84
C LEU A 130 -2.18 -1.80 -5.14
N PRO A 131 -3.51 -1.77 -5.13
CA PRO A 131 -4.26 -1.34 -6.30
C PRO A 131 -4.11 0.16 -6.55
N PRO A 132 -4.33 0.63 -7.79
CA PRO A 132 -4.29 2.04 -8.16
C PRO A 132 -5.21 2.90 -7.30
N ARG A 133 -4.86 4.15 -7.14
CA ARG A 133 -5.70 5.14 -6.48
C ARG A 133 -6.04 6.31 -7.40
N ALA A 134 -7.24 6.85 -7.27
CA ALA A 134 -7.60 8.11 -7.90
C ALA A 134 -7.17 9.28 -7.01
N ASN A 135 -6.45 10.24 -7.57
CA ASN A 135 -6.15 11.51 -6.91
C ASN A 135 -7.29 12.51 -7.07
N LEU A 136 -7.93 12.47 -8.26
CA LEU A 136 -8.98 13.41 -8.62
C LEU A 136 -9.95 12.78 -9.62
N ILE A 137 -11.25 13.01 -9.43
CA ILE A 137 -12.29 12.61 -10.33
C ILE A 137 -13.13 13.85 -10.66
N ILE A 138 -13.29 14.15 -11.94
CA ILE A 138 -14.01 15.34 -12.43
C ILE A 138 -15.13 14.88 -13.36
N LEU A 139 -16.37 15.29 -13.06
CA LEU A 139 -17.47 15.30 -14.03
C LEU A 139 -17.54 16.68 -14.68
N SER A 140 -17.88 16.74 -15.97
CA SER A 140 -18.08 18.01 -16.68
C SER A 140 -19.23 18.84 -16.08
N ASP A 141 -20.22 18.17 -15.52
CA ASP A 141 -21.33 18.75 -14.78
C ASP A 141 -21.75 17.84 -13.62
N GLN A 142 -22.23 18.44 -12.53
CA GLN A 142 -22.78 17.70 -11.37
C GLN A 142 -24.28 17.41 -11.50
N SER A 143 -24.91 17.94 -12.53
CA SER A 143 -26.31 17.69 -12.85
C SER A 143 -26.52 17.56 -14.36
N ALA A 144 -27.45 16.69 -14.77
CA ALA A 144 -27.69 16.43 -16.17
C ALA A 144 -29.14 16.11 -16.45
N TYR A 145 -29.57 16.49 -17.64
CA TYR A 145 -30.83 16.03 -18.21
C TYR A 145 -30.67 14.70 -18.93
N ARG A 146 -31.77 13.99 -19.10
CA ARG A 146 -31.81 12.79 -19.93
C ARG A 146 -31.45 13.14 -21.39
N GLY A 147 -30.60 12.32 -22.01
CA GLY A 147 -30.06 12.55 -23.35
C GLY A 147 -28.88 13.51 -23.40
N GLN A 148 -28.47 14.12 -22.29
CA GLN A 148 -27.26 14.93 -22.21
C GLN A 148 -26.01 14.03 -22.18
N THR A 149 -24.96 14.47 -22.86
CA THR A 149 -23.64 13.85 -22.81
C THR A 149 -22.78 14.57 -21.77
N LEU A 150 -22.15 13.79 -20.92
CA LEU A 150 -21.22 14.23 -19.87
C LEU A 150 -19.83 13.68 -20.11
N GLY A 151 -18.83 14.52 -19.82
CA GLY A 151 -17.45 14.10 -19.74
C GLY A 151 -17.09 13.69 -18.33
N ILE A 152 -16.20 12.69 -18.22
CA ILE A 152 -15.54 12.31 -16.98
C ILE A 152 -14.04 12.26 -17.20
N SER A 153 -13.28 12.72 -16.21
CA SER A 153 -11.83 12.66 -16.19
C SER A 153 -11.34 12.18 -14.84
N VAL A 154 -10.37 11.28 -14.85
CA VAL A 154 -9.79 10.67 -13.65
C VAL A 154 -8.27 10.85 -13.70
N ASP A 155 -7.70 11.46 -12.66
CA ASP A 155 -6.28 11.43 -12.37
C ASP A 155 -6.02 10.24 -11.45
N SER A 156 -5.21 9.30 -11.90
CA SER A 156 -4.89 8.08 -11.16
C SER A 156 -3.40 7.82 -11.12
N VAL A 157 -2.95 7.20 -10.04
CA VAL A 157 -1.55 6.90 -9.79
C VAL A 157 -1.39 5.51 -9.20
N ASP A 158 -0.29 4.87 -9.59
CA ASP A 158 0.16 3.58 -9.09
C ASP A 158 1.66 3.44 -9.26
N GLY A 159 2.34 2.68 -8.38
CA GLY A 159 3.79 2.48 -8.41
C GLY A 159 4.28 1.71 -9.63
N HIS A 160 3.46 0.80 -10.18
CA HIS A 160 3.75 0.02 -11.39
C HIS A 160 3.02 0.53 -12.63
N GLY A 161 2.25 1.58 -12.48
CA GLY A 161 1.45 2.18 -13.53
C GLY A 161 0.04 1.61 -13.64
N VAL A 162 -0.88 2.49 -14.01
CA VAL A 162 -2.31 2.16 -14.17
C VAL A 162 -2.52 1.56 -15.56
N ASP A 163 -3.07 0.34 -15.61
CA ASP A 163 -3.38 -0.36 -16.86
C ASP A 163 -4.72 0.08 -17.44
N SER A 164 -5.74 0.18 -16.58
CA SER A 164 -7.07 0.57 -17.01
C SER A 164 -7.84 1.37 -15.98
N VAL A 165 -8.69 2.28 -16.49
CA VAL A 165 -9.69 3.01 -15.70
C VAL A 165 -11.02 2.90 -16.43
N SER A 166 -12.06 2.49 -15.71
CA SER A 166 -13.41 2.37 -16.24
C SER A 166 -14.44 2.96 -15.29
N VAL A 167 -15.56 3.36 -15.83
CA VAL A 167 -16.69 3.94 -15.12
C VAL A 167 -17.85 2.96 -15.12
N ASP A 168 -18.41 2.68 -13.95
CA ASP A 168 -19.63 1.87 -13.84
C ASP A 168 -20.86 2.78 -13.98
N LEU A 169 -21.47 2.72 -15.15
CA LEU A 169 -22.65 3.50 -15.48
C LEU A 169 -23.98 2.77 -15.22
N LEU A 170 -23.97 1.60 -14.55
CA LEU A 170 -25.20 0.83 -14.26
C LEU A 170 -26.21 1.65 -13.46
N SER A 171 -25.74 2.49 -12.53
CA SER A 171 -26.61 3.39 -11.74
C SER A 171 -27.35 4.44 -12.57
N VAL A 172 -26.84 4.75 -13.75
CA VAL A 172 -27.41 5.69 -14.72
C VAL A 172 -27.93 5.01 -15.99
N GLY A 173 -28.13 3.67 -15.95
CA GLY A 173 -28.71 2.89 -17.03
C GLY A 173 -27.77 2.58 -18.18
N GLY A 174 -26.48 2.78 -18.01
CA GLY A 174 -25.41 2.42 -18.93
C GLY A 174 -24.76 1.08 -18.61
N GLU A 175 -23.59 0.87 -19.16
CA GLU A 175 -22.72 -0.30 -18.95
C GLU A 175 -21.37 0.15 -18.35
N LEU A 176 -20.46 -0.78 -18.13
CA LEU A 176 -19.08 -0.46 -17.79
C LEU A 176 -18.42 0.21 -18.99
N TYR A 177 -17.86 1.41 -18.78
CA TYR A 177 -17.30 2.23 -19.84
C TYR A 177 -15.80 2.47 -19.58
N ASN A 178 -14.93 2.01 -20.48
CA ASN A 178 -13.50 2.21 -20.37
C ASN A 178 -13.12 3.63 -20.78
N LEU A 179 -12.33 4.31 -19.95
CA LEU A 179 -11.74 5.60 -20.25
C LEU A 179 -10.47 5.44 -21.08
N SER A 180 -10.12 6.49 -21.81
CA SER A 180 -8.88 6.56 -22.58
C SER A 180 -7.86 7.45 -21.89
N TYR A 181 -6.63 6.97 -21.77
CA TYR A 181 -5.53 7.75 -21.21
C TYR A 181 -5.00 8.76 -22.23
N SER A 182 -4.69 9.96 -21.77
CA SER A 182 -4.08 11.03 -22.56
C SER A 182 -2.76 11.47 -21.95
N GLU A 183 -1.65 11.13 -22.59
CA GLU A 183 -0.31 11.54 -22.15
C GLU A 183 -0.15 13.07 -22.05
N SER A 184 -0.84 13.84 -22.89
CA SER A 184 -0.75 15.29 -22.89
C SER A 184 -1.40 15.96 -21.68
N THR A 185 -2.40 15.31 -21.07
CA THR A 185 -3.13 15.83 -19.90
C THR A 185 -2.82 15.06 -18.63
N GLY A 186 -2.34 13.81 -18.73
CA GLY A 186 -2.16 12.89 -17.60
C GLY A 186 -3.47 12.30 -17.08
N PHE A 187 -4.59 12.47 -17.78
CA PHE A 187 -5.90 12.01 -17.34
C PHE A 187 -6.42 10.84 -18.17
N TRP A 188 -7.16 9.97 -17.50
CA TRP A 188 -8.08 9.03 -18.15
C TRP A 188 -9.40 9.74 -18.36
N SER A 189 -9.90 9.77 -19.59
CA SER A 189 -11.08 10.57 -19.93
C SER A 189 -12.03 9.84 -20.88
N GLY A 190 -13.31 10.20 -20.80
CA GLY A 190 -14.34 9.69 -21.69
C GLY A 190 -15.63 10.49 -21.58
N GLU A 191 -16.57 10.17 -22.46
CA GLU A 191 -17.89 10.80 -22.50
C GLU A 191 -18.98 9.72 -22.50
N PHE A 192 -20.07 9.96 -21.77
CA PHE A 192 -21.22 9.09 -21.74
C PHE A 192 -22.51 9.89 -21.80
N THR A 193 -23.57 9.30 -22.36
CA THR A 193 -24.88 9.94 -22.52
C THR A 193 -25.87 9.36 -21.52
N ILE A 194 -26.59 10.22 -20.81
CA ILE A 194 -27.66 9.83 -19.88
C ILE A 194 -28.85 9.26 -20.64
N PRO A 195 -29.23 7.99 -20.39
CA PRO A 195 -30.37 7.39 -21.06
C PRO A 195 -31.70 8.10 -20.72
N TYR A 196 -32.62 8.13 -21.67
CA TYR A 196 -33.95 8.70 -21.44
C TYR A 196 -34.82 7.94 -20.45
N THR A 197 -34.48 6.69 -20.17
CA THR A 197 -35.25 5.79 -19.30
C THR A 197 -34.92 5.95 -17.81
N ILE A 198 -33.86 6.70 -17.47
CA ILE A 198 -33.40 6.79 -16.08
C ILE A 198 -34.35 7.68 -15.27
N PRO A 199 -34.76 7.30 -14.05
CA PRO A 199 -35.51 8.17 -13.16
C PRO A 199 -34.67 9.35 -12.68
N PRO A 200 -35.25 10.52 -12.40
CA PRO A 200 -34.54 11.64 -11.80
C PRO A 200 -34.07 11.32 -10.39
N GLY A 201 -33.08 12.07 -9.91
CA GLY A 201 -32.48 11.96 -8.57
C GLY A 201 -30.97 11.72 -8.62
N GLU A 202 -30.38 11.70 -7.45
CA GLU A 202 -28.93 11.52 -7.27
C GLU A 202 -28.47 10.10 -7.62
N ARG A 203 -27.30 10.02 -8.25
CA ARG A 203 -26.61 8.78 -8.62
C ARG A 203 -25.14 8.89 -8.30
N ILE A 204 -24.60 7.86 -7.67
CA ILE A 204 -23.16 7.69 -7.51
C ILE A 204 -22.63 7.04 -8.79
N ILE A 205 -21.49 7.53 -9.27
CA ILE A 205 -20.79 7.01 -10.45
C ILE A 205 -19.51 6.30 -9.99
N PRO A 206 -19.53 4.98 -9.77
CA PRO A 206 -18.35 4.24 -9.33
C PRO A 206 -17.30 4.15 -10.43
N ILE A 207 -16.03 4.11 -10.01
CA ILE A 207 -14.88 3.93 -10.90
C ILE A 207 -14.19 2.62 -10.53
N ARG A 208 -13.75 1.89 -11.54
CA ARG A 208 -12.90 0.70 -11.41
C ARG A 208 -11.56 0.99 -12.04
N MET A 209 -10.50 0.62 -11.34
CA MET A 209 -9.13 0.77 -11.83
C MET A 209 -8.37 -0.54 -11.65
N SER A 210 -7.44 -0.82 -12.56
CA SER A 210 -6.46 -1.89 -12.43
C SER A 210 -5.07 -1.37 -12.77
N ASP A 211 -4.06 -1.95 -12.14
CA ASP A 211 -2.67 -1.72 -12.47
C ASP A 211 -2.15 -2.75 -13.49
N THR A 212 -0.90 -2.57 -13.91
CA THR A 212 -0.23 -3.46 -14.87
C THR A 212 0.13 -4.83 -14.26
N GLN A 213 0.03 -5.00 -12.95
CA GLN A 213 0.31 -6.22 -12.20
C GLN A 213 -0.95 -6.99 -11.82
N GLY A 214 -2.13 -6.44 -12.11
CA GLY A 214 -3.42 -7.08 -11.94
C GLY A 214 -4.11 -6.81 -10.61
N ALA A 215 -3.62 -5.88 -9.78
CA ALA A 215 -4.38 -5.43 -8.64
C ALA A 215 -5.52 -4.50 -9.08
N GLU A 216 -6.70 -4.70 -8.51
CA GLU A 216 -7.91 -3.98 -8.88
C GLU A 216 -8.57 -3.30 -7.69
N ILE A 217 -9.15 -2.15 -7.93
CA ILE A 217 -9.99 -1.45 -6.96
C ILE A 217 -11.33 -1.08 -7.57
N PHE A 218 -12.36 -1.26 -6.76
CA PHE A 218 -13.68 -0.67 -6.98
C PHE A 218 -13.80 0.51 -6.02
N SER A 219 -13.95 1.68 -6.56
CA SER A 219 -13.78 2.97 -5.92
C SER A 219 -14.73 3.31 -4.78
N ASN A 220 -14.87 2.46 -3.79
CA ASN A 220 -15.71 2.76 -2.63
C ASN A 220 -14.96 3.40 -1.46
N ASN A 221 -13.63 3.57 -1.50
CA ASN A 221 -12.88 3.82 -0.26
C ASN A 221 -11.86 4.99 -0.27
N LEU A 222 -11.52 5.65 -1.38
CA LEU A 222 -10.34 6.53 -1.38
C LEU A 222 -10.57 7.99 -1.82
N VAL A 223 -11.59 8.28 -2.60
CA VAL A 223 -11.99 9.64 -3.00
C VAL A 223 -13.51 9.71 -2.96
N GLU A 224 -14.06 10.87 -2.63
CA GLU A 224 -15.49 11.07 -2.75
C GLU A 224 -15.95 10.74 -4.19
N MET A 225 -16.81 9.72 -4.29
CA MET A 225 -17.41 9.34 -5.55
C MET A 225 -18.16 10.52 -6.14
N PRO A 226 -18.02 10.79 -7.45
CA PRO A 226 -18.82 11.81 -8.07
C PRO A 226 -20.29 11.45 -7.97
N VAL A 227 -21.06 12.41 -7.48
CA VAL A 227 -22.53 12.33 -7.42
C VAL A 227 -23.08 13.14 -8.60
N LEU A 228 -23.92 12.49 -9.37
CA LEU A 228 -24.62 13.10 -10.50
C LEU A 228 -26.10 13.23 -10.16
N GLU A 229 -26.63 14.43 -10.23
CA GLU A 229 -28.07 14.67 -10.13
C GLU A 229 -28.74 14.56 -11.52
N ILE A 230 -29.63 13.60 -11.68
CA ILE A 230 -30.47 13.51 -12.88
C ILE A 230 -31.68 14.42 -12.71
N ILE A 231 -31.72 15.49 -13.50
CA ILE A 231 -32.80 16.49 -13.44
C ILE A 231 -33.97 16.06 -14.34
N ASN A 232 -35.17 16.31 -13.84
CA ASN A 232 -36.40 16.11 -14.65
C ASN A 232 -36.70 17.37 -15.43
N GLU A 233 -36.80 17.26 -16.77
CA GLU A 233 -37.30 18.35 -17.59
C GLU A 233 -38.83 18.48 -17.44
N PHE A 234 -39.31 19.70 -17.34
CA PHE A 234 -40.74 19.96 -17.42
C PHE A 234 -41.24 19.62 -18.82
N PRO A 235 -42.42 18.97 -18.94
CA PRO A 235 -42.99 18.70 -20.25
C PRO A 235 -43.28 20.00 -20.98
N THR A 236 -42.78 20.11 -22.19
CA THR A 236 -43.09 21.25 -23.10
C THR A 236 -44.19 20.86 -24.04
N LEU A 237 -45.21 21.70 -24.15
CA LEU A 237 -46.29 21.51 -25.15
C LEU A 237 -45.72 21.89 -26.53
N ILE A 238 -45.49 20.89 -27.38
CA ILE A 238 -44.95 21.08 -28.72
C ILE A 238 -46.04 21.52 -29.71
N SER A 239 -47.26 20.97 -29.59
CA SER A 239 -48.40 21.38 -30.39
C SER A 239 -49.73 21.05 -29.70
N LEU A 240 -50.75 21.85 -29.96
CA LEU A 240 -52.13 21.60 -29.55
C LEU A 240 -53.01 21.62 -30.79
N GLU A 241 -53.56 20.48 -31.19
CA GLU A 241 -54.58 20.41 -32.27
C GLU A 241 -55.95 20.32 -31.63
N ILE A 242 -56.83 21.27 -32.03
CA ILE A 242 -58.23 21.30 -31.60
C ILE A 242 -59.05 20.80 -32.74
N TRP A 243 -59.63 19.62 -32.59
CA TRP A 243 -60.61 19.10 -33.58
C TRP A 243 -61.99 19.60 -33.20
N LYS A 244 -62.64 20.30 -34.16
CA LYS A 244 -64.04 20.67 -34.02
C LYS A 244 -64.86 19.52 -34.56
N GLU A 245 -65.64 18.86 -33.70
CA GLU A 245 -66.65 17.93 -34.21
C GLU A 245 -67.65 18.68 -35.08
N GLY A 246 -67.84 18.19 -36.31
CA GLY A 246 -68.80 18.74 -37.23
C GLY A 246 -70.22 18.41 -36.77
N THR A 247 -71.07 19.41 -36.69
CA THR A 247 -72.54 19.33 -36.53
C THR A 247 -73.16 18.76 -37.74
#